data_268f12ca5242889a5d09c1b0bf9ea822
#
_entry.id   268f12ca5242889a5d09c1b0bf9ea822
#
_cell.length_a   1.000
_cell.length_b   1.000
_cell.length_c   1.000
_cell.angle_alpha   90.00
_cell.angle_beta   90.00
_cell.angle_gamma   90.00
#
_symmetry.space_group_name_H-M   'P 1'
#
loop_
_entity.id
_entity.type
_entity.pdbx_description
1 polymer ?
#
loop_
_entity_poly.entity_id
_entity_poly.type
_entity_poly.pdbx_seq_one_letter_code
_entity_poly.pdbx_strand_id
1 'polypeptide(L)'
;AIYSSIAAGNPDAVWVTQGWTFGYQHDFWDPESLKALLSEVPDDKMIIIDLGNDYPKWVWNTEQTWKVQNGFHGKKWIFSYVPNFGGKVLPTGDLQMYASSSAEALHNENKGNLVGFGSAPEGLENNEIVYELLSDMGWSSEEVDLDEWCRSYCLARYGSDDARLLKAMSLLRESVWSNLYSYPRFLWQTVVPDTRRVSRHN
;
A
#
# COMPACT_ATOMS: atom_id res chain seq x y z
N ALA A 1 -11.77 13.66 -24.21
CA ALA A 1 -11.08 13.11 -25.40
C ALA A 1 -10.67 11.64 -25.19
N ILE A 2 -9.86 11.27 -24.16
CA ILE A 2 -9.36 9.89 -23.99
C ILE A 2 -10.51 8.89 -23.86
N TYR A 3 -11.42 9.10 -22.90
CA TYR A 3 -12.54 8.18 -22.69
C TYR A 3 -13.46 8.10 -23.91
N SER A 4 -13.71 9.21 -24.59
CA SER A 4 -14.53 9.20 -25.81
C SER A 4 -13.95 8.31 -26.91
N SER A 5 -12.61 8.25 -27.03
CA SER A 5 -11.94 7.34 -27.98
C SER A 5 -12.05 5.87 -27.55
N ILE A 6 -11.96 5.60 -26.25
CA ILE A 6 -12.16 4.26 -25.69
C ILE A 6 -13.60 3.78 -25.97
N ALA A 7 -14.58 4.61 -25.64
CA ALA A 7 -16.01 4.30 -25.82
C ALA A 7 -16.43 4.17 -27.28
N ALA A 8 -15.76 4.86 -28.22
CA ALA A 8 -15.98 4.70 -29.63
C ALA A 8 -15.54 3.32 -30.13
N GLY A 9 -14.50 2.73 -29.53
CA GLY A 9 -14.07 1.37 -29.87
C GLY A 9 -14.89 0.29 -29.16
N ASN A 10 -15.29 0.54 -27.92
CA ASN A 10 -16.14 -0.35 -27.12
C ASN A 10 -16.97 0.47 -26.12
N PRO A 11 -18.29 0.62 -26.32
CA PRO A 11 -19.16 1.39 -25.43
C PRO A 11 -19.29 0.78 -24.01
N ASP A 12 -18.97 -0.51 -23.86
CA ASP A 12 -19.00 -1.19 -22.56
C ASP A 12 -17.67 -1.14 -21.82
N ALA A 13 -16.63 -0.56 -22.41
CA ALA A 13 -15.33 -0.47 -21.80
C ALA A 13 -15.35 0.33 -20.47
N VAL A 14 -14.62 -0.18 -19.50
CA VAL A 14 -14.31 0.50 -18.25
C VAL A 14 -12.85 0.94 -18.30
N TRP A 15 -12.61 2.23 -18.06
CA TRP A 15 -11.25 2.76 -17.98
C TRP A 15 -10.69 2.52 -16.57
N VAL A 16 -9.62 1.74 -16.48
CA VAL A 16 -8.87 1.55 -15.25
C VAL A 16 -7.63 2.44 -15.27
N THR A 17 -7.40 3.21 -14.24
CA THR A 17 -6.23 4.10 -14.10
C THR A 17 -5.60 3.99 -12.72
N GLN A 18 -4.31 4.34 -12.64
CA GLN A 18 -3.60 4.42 -11.36
C GLN A 18 -3.82 5.80 -10.72
N GLY A 19 -4.04 5.80 -9.41
CA GLY A 19 -4.33 7.01 -8.63
C GLY A 19 -3.13 7.64 -7.92
N TRP A 20 -2.00 6.94 -7.79
CA TRP A 20 -0.86 7.40 -6.98
C TRP A 20 -0.31 8.77 -7.40
N THR A 21 -0.36 9.12 -8.68
CA THR A 21 0.10 10.42 -9.18
C THR A 21 -0.72 11.58 -8.63
N PHE A 22 -1.99 11.35 -8.34
CA PHE A 22 -2.91 12.38 -7.82
C PHE A 22 -2.57 12.79 -6.38
N GLY A 23 -1.87 11.93 -5.63
CA GLY A 23 -1.33 12.24 -4.33
C GLY A 23 0.11 12.72 -4.38
N TYR A 24 0.98 12.05 -5.14
CA TYR A 24 2.39 12.40 -5.27
C TYR A 24 2.61 13.76 -5.93
N GLN A 25 1.81 14.10 -6.95
CA GLN A 25 1.86 15.37 -7.66
C GLN A 25 0.70 16.29 -7.25
N HIS A 26 0.44 16.39 -5.96
CA HIS A 26 -0.69 17.16 -5.40
C HIS A 26 -0.67 18.66 -5.74
N ASP A 27 0.49 19.24 -6.02
CA ASP A 27 0.63 20.63 -6.49
C ASP A 27 0.01 20.83 -7.88
N PHE A 28 0.02 19.80 -8.72
CA PHE A 28 -0.61 19.79 -10.04
C PHE A 28 -2.03 19.23 -9.99
N TRP A 29 -2.24 18.15 -9.24
CA TRP A 29 -3.52 17.49 -9.09
C TRP A 29 -4.21 17.95 -7.79
N ASP A 30 -4.53 19.24 -7.70
CA ASP A 30 -5.45 19.71 -6.65
C ASP A 30 -6.85 19.09 -6.84
N PRO A 31 -7.70 19.06 -5.79
CA PRO A 31 -9.01 18.40 -5.87
C PRO A 31 -9.92 18.92 -6.99
N GLU A 32 -9.86 20.20 -7.34
CA GLU A 32 -10.69 20.79 -8.39
C GLU A 32 -10.20 20.37 -9.78
N SER A 33 -8.89 20.34 -9.99
CA SER A 33 -8.27 19.87 -11.24
C SER A 33 -8.57 18.38 -11.46
N LEU A 34 -8.45 17.55 -10.42
CA LEU A 34 -8.81 16.15 -10.52
C LEU A 34 -10.31 15.95 -10.76
N LYS A 35 -11.17 16.67 -10.05
CA LYS A 35 -12.62 16.63 -10.26
C LYS A 35 -12.99 16.99 -11.70
N ALA A 36 -12.36 18.01 -12.27
CA ALA A 36 -12.60 18.39 -13.67
C ALA A 36 -12.22 17.26 -14.65
N LEU A 37 -11.06 16.59 -14.43
CA LEU A 37 -10.68 15.43 -15.22
C LEU A 37 -11.68 14.28 -15.09
N LEU A 38 -12.05 13.93 -13.86
CA LEU A 38 -12.92 12.80 -13.57
C LEU A 38 -14.34 13.01 -14.06
N SER A 39 -14.86 14.25 -14.07
CA SER A 39 -16.21 14.57 -14.54
C SER A 39 -16.44 14.26 -16.03
N GLU A 40 -15.37 14.14 -16.82
CA GLU A 40 -15.44 13.78 -18.24
C GLU A 40 -15.74 12.28 -18.50
N VAL A 41 -15.77 11.46 -17.45
CA VAL A 41 -16.00 10.02 -17.56
C VAL A 41 -17.22 9.64 -16.71
N PRO A 42 -18.18 8.84 -17.20
CA PRO A 42 -19.28 8.33 -16.37
C PRO A 42 -18.77 7.52 -15.18
N ASP A 43 -19.46 7.58 -14.03
CA ASP A 43 -18.99 6.99 -12.77
C ASP A 43 -18.90 5.46 -12.82
N ASP A 44 -19.75 4.82 -13.61
CA ASP A 44 -19.73 3.37 -13.82
C ASP A 44 -18.68 2.89 -14.84
N LYS A 45 -18.04 3.83 -15.53
CA LYS A 45 -17.08 3.57 -16.61
C LYS A 45 -15.63 3.84 -16.22
N MET A 46 -15.37 4.05 -14.94
CA MET A 46 -14.00 4.27 -14.45
C MET A 46 -13.76 3.57 -13.12
N ILE A 47 -12.57 3.02 -12.98
CA ILE A 47 -12.03 2.49 -11.72
C ILE A 47 -10.65 3.11 -11.51
N ILE A 48 -10.43 3.69 -10.34
CA ILE A 48 -9.15 4.24 -9.92
C ILE A 48 -8.49 3.25 -8.96
N ILE A 49 -7.30 2.78 -9.30
CA ILE A 49 -6.49 1.98 -8.39
C ILE A 49 -5.60 2.94 -7.61
N ASP A 50 -5.96 3.21 -6.36
CA ASP A 50 -5.18 4.07 -5.47
C ASP A 50 -3.96 3.31 -4.94
N LEU A 51 -3.00 3.13 -5.83
CA LEU A 51 -1.74 2.47 -5.53
C LEU A 51 -0.89 3.32 -4.58
N GLY A 52 -0.14 2.66 -3.75
CA GLY A 52 0.87 3.31 -2.93
C GLY A 52 0.34 3.93 -1.65
N ASN A 53 -0.76 3.43 -1.07
CA ASN A 53 -1.24 3.87 0.25
C ASN A 53 -0.23 3.64 1.39
N ASP A 54 0.82 2.89 1.14
CA ASP A 54 1.99 2.73 2.00
C ASP A 54 3.02 3.87 1.90
N TYR A 55 3.00 4.70 0.85
CA TYR A 55 4.03 5.73 0.60
C TYR A 55 3.77 7.12 1.19
N PRO A 56 2.54 7.62 1.35
CA PRO A 56 2.31 8.99 1.79
C PRO A 56 3.03 9.33 3.09
N LYS A 57 2.86 8.52 4.12
CA LYS A 57 3.50 8.72 5.43
C LYS A 57 5.03 8.63 5.38
N TRP A 58 5.56 7.68 4.62
CA TRP A 58 6.96 7.28 4.74
C TRP A 58 7.89 7.89 3.70
N VAL A 59 7.35 8.19 2.52
CA VAL A 59 8.16 8.59 1.35
C VAL A 59 7.75 9.96 0.82
N TRP A 60 6.45 10.23 0.71
CA TRP A 60 5.98 11.48 0.11
C TRP A 60 5.73 12.58 1.14
N ASN A 61 5.67 12.22 2.43
CA ASN A 61 5.33 13.12 3.54
C ASN A 61 4.02 13.88 3.28
N THR A 62 3.01 13.12 2.85
CA THR A 62 1.67 13.62 2.52
C THR A 62 0.60 12.77 3.20
N GLU A 63 -0.65 13.22 3.14
CA GLU A 63 -1.81 12.39 3.45
C GLU A 63 -2.07 11.37 2.34
N GLN A 64 -2.83 10.32 2.65
CA GLN A 64 -3.27 9.34 1.66
C GLN A 64 -4.08 10.01 0.55
N THR A 65 -3.85 9.59 -0.70
CA THR A 65 -4.43 10.21 -1.89
C THR A 65 -5.95 10.28 -1.83
N TRP A 66 -6.61 9.20 -1.42
CA TRP A 66 -8.07 9.16 -1.32
C TRP A 66 -8.64 10.18 -0.32
N LYS A 67 -7.91 10.48 0.76
CA LYS A 67 -8.31 11.51 1.75
C LYS A 67 -8.24 12.91 1.12
N VAL A 68 -7.13 13.24 0.49
CA VAL A 68 -6.91 14.54 -0.16
C VAL A 68 -7.87 14.73 -1.35
N GLN A 69 -8.17 13.67 -2.08
CA GLN A 69 -8.99 13.69 -3.29
C GLN A 69 -10.47 13.35 -3.05
N ASN A 70 -10.96 13.53 -1.82
CA ASN A 70 -12.38 13.37 -1.46
C ASN A 70 -12.99 12.04 -1.96
N GLY A 71 -12.30 10.92 -1.74
CA GLY A 71 -12.76 9.60 -2.20
C GLY A 71 -12.93 9.53 -3.72
N PHE A 72 -12.08 10.26 -4.47
CA PHE A 72 -12.09 10.35 -5.93
C PHE A 72 -13.42 10.82 -6.52
N HIS A 73 -14.09 11.75 -5.83
CA HIS A 73 -15.28 12.46 -6.34
C HIS A 73 -16.40 11.55 -6.86
N GLY A 74 -16.59 10.39 -6.22
CA GLY A 74 -17.66 9.44 -6.56
C GLY A 74 -17.26 8.35 -7.55
N LYS A 75 -16.08 8.39 -8.16
CA LYS A 75 -15.57 7.29 -8.97
C LYS A 75 -15.36 6.04 -8.14
N LYS A 76 -15.55 4.87 -8.75
CA LYS A 76 -15.14 3.61 -8.14
C LYS A 76 -13.63 3.61 -7.94
N TRP A 77 -13.18 3.21 -6.77
CA TRP A 77 -11.76 3.10 -6.52
C TRP A 77 -11.41 1.89 -5.66
N ILE A 78 -10.17 1.45 -5.75
CA ILE A 78 -9.60 0.29 -5.06
C ILE A 78 -8.49 0.80 -4.17
N PHE A 79 -8.60 0.52 -2.87
CA PHE A 79 -7.51 0.75 -1.91
C PHE A 79 -6.38 -0.22 -2.18
N SER A 80 -5.15 0.26 -2.42
CA SER A 80 -4.07 -0.62 -2.84
C SER A 80 -2.71 -0.20 -2.32
N TYR A 81 -1.83 -1.18 -2.14
CA TYR A 81 -0.44 -1.02 -1.73
C TYR A 81 0.53 -1.42 -2.84
N VAL A 82 1.77 -0.92 -2.74
CA VAL A 82 2.89 -1.33 -3.60
C VAL A 82 4.05 -1.82 -2.74
N PRO A 83 3.93 -2.97 -2.08
CA PRO A 83 5.00 -3.48 -1.25
C PRO A 83 6.23 -3.78 -2.11
N ASN A 84 7.42 -3.56 -1.54
CA ASN A 84 8.70 -3.80 -2.20
C ASN A 84 8.89 -2.99 -3.51
N PHE A 85 8.38 -1.75 -3.53
CA PHE A 85 8.47 -0.83 -4.67
C PHE A 85 9.88 -0.76 -5.27
N GLY A 86 9.94 -0.78 -6.59
CA GLY A 86 11.18 -0.74 -7.36
C GLY A 86 11.94 -2.06 -7.34
N GLY A 87 11.25 -3.18 -7.12
CA GLY A 87 11.84 -4.52 -7.15
C GLY A 87 12.76 -4.81 -5.96
N LYS A 88 12.50 -4.19 -4.81
CA LYS A 88 13.27 -4.46 -3.58
C LYS A 88 13.01 -5.89 -3.11
N VAL A 89 14.08 -6.58 -2.76
CA VAL A 89 14.04 -7.93 -2.18
C VAL A 89 14.40 -7.91 -0.68
N LEU A 90 14.14 -6.79 -0.02
CA LEU A 90 14.42 -6.60 1.40
C LEU A 90 13.17 -6.85 2.24
N PRO A 91 13.29 -7.44 3.43
CA PRO A 91 12.24 -7.37 4.41
C PRO A 91 12.05 -5.90 4.82
N THR A 92 10.93 -5.32 4.48
CA THR A 92 10.56 -3.93 4.77
C THR A 92 9.05 -3.81 4.74
N GLY A 93 8.52 -2.86 5.47
CA GLY A 93 7.08 -2.61 5.54
C GLY A 93 6.71 -2.00 6.89
N ASP A 94 5.49 -1.53 6.99
CA ASP A 94 4.89 -1.11 8.26
C ASP A 94 3.70 -2.04 8.53
N LEU A 95 3.95 -3.14 9.27
CA LEU A 95 2.91 -4.14 9.54
C LEU A 95 1.71 -3.54 10.29
N GLN A 96 1.95 -2.56 11.18
CA GLN A 96 0.84 -1.90 11.88
C GLN A 96 -0.06 -1.12 10.92
N MET A 97 0.54 -0.41 9.98
CA MET A 97 -0.21 0.29 8.94
C MET A 97 -0.96 -0.71 8.04
N TYR A 98 -0.32 -1.79 7.63
CA TYR A 98 -0.97 -2.81 6.80
C TYR A 98 -2.14 -3.50 7.51
N ALA A 99 -2.04 -3.70 8.83
CA ALA A 99 -3.09 -4.32 9.64
C ALA A 99 -4.32 -3.43 9.86
N SER A 100 -4.24 -2.11 9.62
CA SER A 100 -5.30 -1.17 10.00
C SER A 100 -5.82 -0.28 8.87
N SER A 101 -4.95 0.19 7.96
CA SER A 101 -5.33 1.30 7.06
C SER A 101 -6.44 0.99 6.07
N SER A 102 -6.56 -0.26 5.59
CA SER A 102 -7.66 -0.64 4.68
C SER A 102 -9.00 -0.69 5.42
N ALA A 103 -9.00 -1.16 6.66
CA ALA A 103 -10.19 -1.14 7.52
C ALA A 103 -10.57 0.30 7.88
N GLU A 104 -9.60 1.16 8.22
CA GLU A 104 -9.83 2.60 8.42
C GLU A 104 -10.50 3.23 7.19
N ALA A 105 -9.99 2.97 5.99
CA ALA A 105 -10.58 3.48 4.76
C ALA A 105 -11.99 2.94 4.53
N LEU A 106 -12.23 1.67 4.82
CA LEU A 106 -13.55 1.03 4.64
C LEU A 106 -14.61 1.65 5.55
N HIS A 107 -14.26 2.03 6.76
CA HIS A 107 -15.19 2.62 7.75
C HIS A 107 -15.24 4.15 7.71
N ASN A 108 -14.41 4.79 6.91
CA ASN A 108 -14.36 6.25 6.82
C ASN A 108 -15.58 6.82 6.10
N GLU A 109 -16.21 7.84 6.68
CA GLU A 109 -17.39 8.50 6.10
C GLU A 109 -17.08 9.16 4.75
N ASN A 110 -15.84 9.60 4.54
CA ASN A 110 -15.38 10.27 3.31
C ASN A 110 -14.74 9.33 2.29
N LYS A 111 -14.88 8.01 2.45
CA LYS A 111 -14.29 7.01 1.54
C LYS A 111 -14.81 7.08 0.10
N GLY A 112 -15.90 7.81 -0.13
CA GLY A 112 -16.54 7.83 -1.45
C GLY A 112 -17.00 6.44 -1.89
N ASN A 113 -16.71 6.09 -3.15
CA ASN A 113 -17.13 4.81 -3.73
C ASN A 113 -15.98 3.79 -3.72
N LEU A 114 -15.47 3.46 -2.54
CA LEU A 114 -14.49 2.38 -2.34
C LEU A 114 -15.14 1.03 -2.65
N VAL A 115 -14.60 0.30 -3.62
CA VAL A 115 -15.19 -0.97 -4.11
C VAL A 115 -14.29 -2.19 -3.96
N GLY A 116 -13.06 -2.03 -3.51
CA GLY A 116 -12.16 -3.16 -3.40
C GLY A 116 -10.82 -2.85 -2.74
N PHE A 117 -10.10 -3.93 -2.51
CA PHE A 117 -8.73 -3.94 -2.01
C PHE A 117 -7.79 -4.54 -3.06
N GLY A 118 -6.55 -4.08 -3.10
CA GLY A 118 -5.55 -4.58 -4.03
C GLY A 118 -4.12 -4.46 -3.52
N SER A 119 -3.24 -5.15 -4.19
CA SER A 119 -1.80 -5.07 -3.98
C SER A 119 -1.07 -5.24 -5.31
N ALA A 120 -0.03 -4.45 -5.54
CA ALA A 120 0.83 -4.51 -6.71
C ALA A 120 2.29 -4.68 -6.27
N PRO A 121 2.69 -5.87 -5.78
CA PRO A 121 4.05 -6.11 -5.32
C PRO A 121 5.02 -6.09 -6.49
N GLU A 122 6.20 -5.48 -6.28
CA GLU A 122 7.25 -5.40 -7.31
C GLU A 122 8.48 -6.24 -6.99
N GLY A 123 8.69 -6.64 -5.73
CA GLY A 123 9.74 -7.58 -5.32
C GLY A 123 9.14 -8.64 -4.40
N LEU A 124 9.11 -9.89 -4.83
CA LEU A 124 8.37 -10.96 -4.17
C LEU A 124 9.20 -11.73 -3.15
N GLU A 125 10.51 -11.62 -3.20
CA GLU A 125 11.40 -12.37 -2.34
C GLU A 125 11.56 -11.72 -0.97
N ASN A 126 11.71 -12.56 0.05
CA ASN A 126 12.08 -12.18 1.42
C ASN A 126 11.10 -11.30 2.19
N ASN A 127 9.82 -11.27 1.80
CA ASN A 127 8.82 -10.44 2.49
C ASN A 127 7.45 -11.12 2.62
N GLU A 128 7.45 -12.43 2.76
CA GLU A 128 6.25 -13.28 2.76
C GLU A 128 5.23 -12.86 3.83
N ILE A 129 5.72 -12.44 5.00
CA ILE A 129 4.84 -11.98 6.09
C ILE A 129 3.99 -10.78 5.69
N VAL A 130 4.55 -9.84 4.92
CA VAL A 130 3.80 -8.68 4.41
C VAL A 130 2.72 -9.14 3.44
N TYR A 131 3.06 -10.01 2.51
CA TYR A 131 2.11 -10.50 1.50
C TYR A 131 0.99 -11.32 2.11
N GLU A 132 1.29 -12.14 3.12
CA GLU A 132 0.29 -12.92 3.84
C GLU A 132 -0.66 -11.99 4.59
N LEU A 133 -0.14 -11.01 5.35
CA LEU A 133 -0.97 -10.03 6.04
C LEU A 133 -1.85 -9.23 5.06
N LEU A 134 -1.30 -8.77 3.94
CA LEU A 134 -2.08 -8.04 2.94
C LEU A 134 -3.17 -8.91 2.30
N SER A 135 -2.91 -10.20 2.12
CA SER A 135 -3.91 -11.13 1.62
C SER A 135 -5.05 -11.31 2.62
N ASP A 136 -4.75 -11.46 3.90
CA ASP A 136 -5.75 -11.57 4.97
C ASP A 136 -6.57 -10.27 5.09
N MET A 137 -5.92 -9.11 5.02
CA MET A 137 -6.59 -7.80 5.07
C MET A 137 -7.53 -7.58 3.88
N GLY A 138 -7.27 -8.20 2.73
CA GLY A 138 -8.18 -8.15 1.58
C GLY A 138 -9.55 -8.79 1.85
N TRP A 139 -9.65 -9.64 2.86
CA TRP A 139 -10.87 -10.33 3.28
C TRP A 139 -11.40 -9.85 4.65
N SER A 140 -10.65 -8.98 5.35
CA SER A 140 -11.06 -8.43 6.63
C SER A 140 -11.71 -7.05 6.47
N SER A 141 -12.80 -6.82 7.19
CA SER A 141 -13.38 -5.48 7.36
C SER A 141 -12.84 -4.74 8.59
N GLU A 142 -12.11 -5.42 9.44
CA GLU A 142 -11.66 -4.90 10.72
C GLU A 142 -10.13 -4.87 10.80
N GLU A 143 -9.62 -4.03 11.68
CA GLU A 143 -8.20 -4.06 12.06
C GLU A 143 -7.82 -5.41 12.65
N VAL A 144 -6.63 -5.88 12.33
CA VAL A 144 -6.09 -7.14 12.83
C VAL A 144 -5.20 -6.89 14.05
N ASP A 145 -5.44 -7.62 15.13
CA ASP A 145 -4.50 -7.71 16.26
C ASP A 145 -3.22 -8.43 15.80
N LEU A 146 -2.15 -7.66 15.66
CA LEU A 146 -0.87 -8.18 15.17
C LEU A 146 -0.20 -9.18 16.10
N ASP A 147 -0.45 -9.17 17.40
CA ASP A 147 0.15 -10.14 18.31
C ASP A 147 -0.50 -11.52 18.12
N GLU A 148 -1.82 -11.55 17.98
CA GLU A 148 -2.57 -12.77 17.70
C GLU A 148 -2.31 -13.25 16.27
N TRP A 149 -2.29 -12.34 15.31
CA TRP A 149 -2.00 -12.67 13.92
C TRP A 149 -0.59 -13.25 13.75
N CYS A 150 0.43 -12.64 14.35
CA CYS A 150 1.81 -13.15 14.32
C CYS A 150 1.94 -14.52 14.99
N ARG A 151 1.18 -14.77 16.07
CA ARG A 151 1.11 -16.10 16.68
C ARG A 151 0.58 -17.13 15.69
N SER A 152 -0.53 -16.82 15.04
CA SER A 152 -1.16 -17.68 14.02
C SER A 152 -0.24 -17.91 12.83
N TYR A 153 0.42 -16.86 12.35
CA TYR A 153 1.44 -16.93 11.30
C TYR A 153 2.59 -17.87 11.68
N CYS A 154 3.12 -17.74 12.90
CA CYS A 154 4.20 -18.60 13.39
C CYS A 154 3.78 -20.07 13.48
N LEU A 155 2.58 -20.34 13.98
CA LEU A 155 2.02 -21.69 14.04
C LEU A 155 1.87 -22.30 12.64
N ALA A 156 1.31 -21.54 11.69
CA ALA A 156 1.10 -22.01 10.33
C ALA A 156 2.41 -22.26 9.58
N ARG A 157 3.37 -21.35 9.70
CA ARG A 157 4.60 -21.37 8.91
C ARG A 157 5.72 -22.19 9.53
N TYR A 158 5.85 -22.19 10.86
CA TYR A 158 6.95 -22.83 11.58
C TYR A 158 6.51 -23.98 12.48
N GLY A 159 5.21 -24.20 12.60
CA GLY A 159 4.65 -25.25 13.47
C GLY A 159 4.82 -24.98 14.96
N SER A 160 5.08 -23.72 15.36
CA SER A 160 5.37 -23.37 16.75
C SER A 160 4.97 -21.93 17.05
N ASP A 161 4.52 -21.72 18.29
CA ASP A 161 4.33 -20.40 18.90
C ASP A 161 5.21 -20.22 20.16
N ASP A 162 6.37 -20.87 20.17
CA ASP A 162 7.35 -20.76 21.27
C ASP A 162 7.64 -19.29 21.60
N ALA A 163 7.76 -18.99 22.88
CA ALA A 163 7.94 -17.62 23.39
C ALA A 163 9.17 -16.91 22.80
N ARG A 164 10.23 -17.65 22.47
CA ARG A 164 11.43 -17.08 21.82
C ARG A 164 11.15 -16.69 20.39
N LEU A 165 10.37 -17.49 19.66
CA LEU A 165 9.94 -17.17 18.29
C LEU A 165 9.05 -15.95 18.28
N LEU A 166 8.04 -15.88 19.15
CA LEU A 166 7.16 -14.70 19.26
C LEU A 166 7.93 -13.45 19.69
N LYS A 167 8.93 -13.58 20.57
CA LYS A 167 9.81 -12.45 20.91
C LYS A 167 10.66 -12.00 19.72
N ALA A 168 11.17 -12.92 18.91
CA ALA A 168 11.88 -12.57 17.67
C ALA A 168 10.97 -11.82 16.69
N MET A 169 9.73 -12.27 16.53
CA MET A 169 8.73 -11.58 15.70
C MET A 169 8.42 -10.17 16.20
N SER A 170 8.24 -9.99 17.50
CA SER A 170 8.06 -8.66 18.12
C SER A 170 9.23 -7.72 17.79
N LEU A 171 10.49 -8.19 17.92
CA LEU A 171 11.67 -7.39 17.61
C LEU A 171 11.77 -7.05 16.11
N LEU A 172 11.40 -7.96 15.22
CA LEU A 172 11.36 -7.69 13.80
C LEU A 172 10.26 -6.69 13.42
N ARG A 173 9.11 -6.75 14.08
CA ARG A 173 8.04 -5.75 13.93
C ARG A 173 8.48 -4.36 14.39
N GLU A 174 9.27 -4.28 15.45
CA GLU A 174 9.80 -3.01 15.98
C GLU A 174 10.96 -2.46 15.14
N SER A 175 11.51 -3.22 14.23
CA SER A 175 12.70 -2.86 13.42
C SER A 175 12.43 -2.87 11.92
N VAL A 176 12.59 -4.00 11.26
CA VAL A 176 12.52 -4.09 9.78
C VAL A 176 11.10 -3.90 9.23
N TRP A 177 10.08 -4.27 10.01
CA TRP A 177 8.68 -4.15 9.63
C TRP A 177 7.93 -3.02 10.37
N SER A 178 8.65 -1.98 10.74
CA SER A 178 8.07 -0.76 11.31
C SER A 178 8.20 0.47 10.41
N ASN A 179 8.72 0.31 9.19
CA ASN A 179 8.95 1.43 8.28
C ASN A 179 9.07 0.96 6.82
N LEU A 180 8.92 1.91 5.91
CA LEU A 180 9.03 1.73 4.46
C LEU A 180 10.23 2.45 3.86
N TYR A 181 11.30 2.63 4.62
CA TYR A 181 12.48 3.30 4.11
C TYR A 181 12.96 2.69 2.81
N SER A 182 12.99 3.52 1.78
CA SER A 182 13.31 3.08 0.44
C SER A 182 14.80 3.06 0.15
N TYR A 183 15.65 3.60 1.03
CA TYR A 183 17.07 3.79 0.76
C TYR A 183 17.96 3.52 1.97
N PRO A 184 19.18 3.06 1.71
CA PRO A 184 19.69 2.64 0.41
C PRO A 184 19.17 1.26 0.02
N ARG A 185 18.75 1.12 -1.23
CA ARG A 185 18.44 -0.20 -1.79
C ARG A 185 19.61 -1.13 -1.59
N PHE A 186 19.38 -2.29 -1.00
CA PHE A 186 20.35 -3.38 -0.93
C PHE A 186 21.68 -3.05 -0.23
N LEU A 187 21.85 -1.94 0.44
CA LEU A 187 23.14 -1.57 1.02
C LEU A 187 23.67 -2.70 1.92
N TRP A 188 22.84 -3.23 2.82
CA TRP A 188 23.22 -4.30 3.70
C TRP A 188 23.34 -5.68 3.00
N GLN A 189 22.77 -5.85 1.79
CA GLN A 189 22.94 -7.05 0.98
C GLN A 189 24.21 -7.01 0.14
N THR A 190 24.70 -5.84 -0.20
CA THR A 190 25.84 -5.65 -1.10
C THR A 190 27.14 -5.32 -0.40
N VAL A 191 27.08 -4.91 0.86
CA VAL A 191 28.25 -4.51 1.64
C VAL A 191 28.70 -5.69 2.49
N VAL A 192 29.95 -6.08 2.35
CA VAL A 192 30.58 -7.03 3.28
C VAL A 192 30.51 -6.43 4.69
N PRO A 193 30.07 -7.18 5.69
CA PRO A 193 30.01 -6.70 7.07
C PRO A 193 31.37 -6.14 7.50
N ASP A 194 31.44 -4.86 7.80
CA ASP A 194 32.63 -4.17 8.29
C ASP A 194 32.27 -3.35 9.51
N THR A 195 32.77 -3.75 10.66
CA THR A 195 32.56 -3.05 11.92
C THR A 195 33.25 -1.68 11.99
N ARG A 196 34.14 -1.37 11.05
CA ARG A 196 34.92 -0.11 11.00
C ARG A 196 34.21 1.01 10.26
N ARG A 197 33.12 0.73 9.54
CA ARG A 197 32.35 1.73 8.78
C ARG A 197 30.88 1.61 9.08
N VAL A 198 30.42 2.42 9.99
CA VAL A 198 29.00 2.79 10.07
C VAL A 198 28.84 4.04 9.21
N SER A 199 28.48 3.86 7.96
CA SER A 199 28.11 4.99 7.10
C SER A 199 26.74 5.47 7.58
N ARG A 200 26.73 6.58 8.30
CA ARG A 200 25.51 7.35 8.56
C ARG A 200 25.19 8.13 7.29
N HIS A 201 24.32 7.62 6.46
CA HIS A 201 23.64 8.45 5.48
C HIS A 201 22.42 9.07 6.17
N ASN A 202 22.53 10.36 6.45
CA ASN A 202 21.39 11.20 6.81
C ASN A 202 20.49 11.40 5.59
#